data_1095813b6d548cc0dc17fb61b048710a
#
_entry.id   1095813b6d548cc0dc17fb61b048710a
#
_cell.length_a   1.000
_cell.length_b   1.000
_cell.length_c   1.000
_cell.angle_alpha   90.00
_cell.angle_beta   90.00
_cell.angle_gamma   90.00
#
_symmetry.space_group_name_H-M   'P 1'
#
loop_
_entity.id
_entity.type
_entity.pdbx_description
1 polymer ?
#
loop_
_entity_poly.entity_id
_entity_poly.type
_entity_poly.pdbx_seq_one_letter_code
_entity_poly.pdbx_strand_id
1 'polypeptide(L)'
;MTENPKTDTSLDEQAKLGWKVASDLFKPFGSTAANFAEAIRLLTAAHESGTTTLSLGAQHHIIRLLKNNTMKATYFFFAKQFRPSIVEDTSFITDRDLLKAFTPFEHAAIISLCYLFKTLSRKIDKEEWEYVQTPLYEALAIGASVGQQINDVGLGMGLLSRGIRYLALAPLLRENRRAFKEYRQHLKAEDLAFDTTMEEKLWQCSSIQIAAILLEHIGFHRNFCLQYIATATQDMSVTPDETYGIPMRIAEALLDAYMEDNEIPTSLPAWVGKQIDLSAEVRGNLVASLSKALADKNRIEWLNKGSSSIDPISTPQLFSEEERTAAASGSAPRS
;
A
#
# COMPACT_ATOMS: atom_id res chain seq x y z
N MET A 1 -14.44 -11.02 -47.37
CA MET A 1 -14.38 -9.83 -46.55
C MET A 1 -13.12 -9.96 -45.70
N THR A 2 -12.08 -9.29 -46.09
CA THR A 2 -10.76 -9.33 -45.47
C THR A 2 -10.77 -8.35 -44.30
N GLU A 3 -10.68 -8.87 -43.07
CA GLU A 3 -10.48 -8.09 -41.86
C GLU A 3 -9.16 -7.29 -41.98
N ASN A 4 -9.28 -6.05 -41.60
CA ASN A 4 -8.23 -5.04 -41.80
C ASN A 4 -7.20 -5.11 -40.65
N PRO A 5 -5.95 -5.54 -40.87
CA PRO A 5 -4.95 -5.70 -39.79
C PRO A 5 -4.38 -4.38 -39.24
N LYS A 6 -4.96 -3.22 -39.62
CA LYS A 6 -4.46 -1.91 -39.20
C LYS A 6 -4.87 -1.47 -37.79
N THR A 7 -5.82 -2.15 -37.15
CA THR A 7 -6.33 -1.77 -35.81
C THR A 7 -5.40 -2.23 -34.67
N ASP A 8 -4.71 -3.35 -34.84
CA ASP A 8 -3.91 -3.96 -33.78
C ASP A 8 -2.59 -3.20 -33.49
N THR A 9 -1.94 -2.70 -34.56
CA THR A 9 -0.66 -1.98 -34.45
C THR A 9 -0.82 -0.63 -33.73
N SER A 10 -1.95 0.04 -33.89
CA SER A 10 -2.20 1.35 -33.25
C SER A 10 -2.45 1.25 -31.74
N LEU A 11 -3.13 0.19 -31.30
CA LEU A 11 -3.40 -0.05 -29.88
C LEU A 11 -2.12 -0.43 -29.13
N ASP A 12 -1.26 -1.26 -29.71
CA ASP A 12 0.03 -1.63 -29.12
C ASP A 12 0.99 -0.44 -29.03
N GLU A 13 1.00 0.44 -30.02
CA GLU A 13 1.78 1.69 -29.98
C GLU A 13 1.26 2.66 -28.91
N GLN A 14 -0.06 2.79 -28.77
CA GLN A 14 -0.67 3.63 -27.75
C GLN A 14 -0.40 3.10 -26.33
N ALA A 15 -0.50 1.80 -26.13
CA ALA A 15 -0.14 1.16 -24.86
C ALA A 15 1.33 1.39 -24.50
N LYS A 16 2.27 1.22 -25.46
CA LYS A 16 3.70 1.51 -25.27
C LYS A 16 3.96 2.98 -24.93
N LEU A 17 3.24 3.90 -25.56
CA LEU A 17 3.32 5.33 -25.26
C LEU A 17 2.89 5.61 -23.82
N GLY A 18 1.77 5.05 -23.36
CA GLY A 18 1.28 5.21 -22.01
C GLY A 18 2.30 4.76 -20.95
N TRP A 19 2.96 3.61 -21.15
CA TRP A 19 4.02 3.15 -20.24
C TRP A 19 5.22 4.08 -20.21
N LYS A 20 5.62 4.62 -21.37
CA LYS A 20 6.71 5.59 -21.46
C LYS A 20 6.36 6.88 -20.72
N VAL A 21 5.16 7.41 -20.93
CA VAL A 21 4.68 8.63 -20.25
C VAL A 21 4.63 8.40 -18.75
N ALA A 22 4.03 7.30 -18.28
CA ALA A 22 3.99 6.95 -16.86
C ALA A 22 5.38 6.89 -16.22
N SER A 23 6.35 6.29 -16.92
CA SER A 23 7.76 6.25 -16.48
C SER A 23 8.38 7.66 -16.42
N ASP A 24 8.13 8.50 -17.41
CA ASP A 24 8.66 9.87 -17.46
C ASP A 24 8.07 10.74 -16.32
N LEU A 25 6.79 10.59 -16.01
CA LEU A 25 6.11 11.27 -14.89
C LEU A 25 6.69 10.87 -13.52
N PHE A 26 7.20 9.66 -13.39
CA PHE A 26 7.80 9.21 -12.14
C PHE A 26 9.26 9.67 -11.96
N LYS A 27 10.03 9.89 -13.01
CA LYS A 27 11.45 10.29 -12.94
C LYS A 27 11.77 11.40 -11.93
N PRO A 28 10.97 12.48 -11.80
CA PRO A 28 11.25 13.56 -10.85
C PRO A 28 11.25 13.15 -9.38
N PHE A 29 10.68 11.99 -9.05
CA PHE A 29 10.65 11.49 -7.67
C PHE A 29 11.93 10.77 -7.26
N GLY A 30 12.82 10.48 -8.23
CA GLY A 30 14.14 9.93 -8.01
C GLY A 30 14.16 8.41 -7.94
N SER A 31 15.34 7.84 -7.67
CA SER A 31 15.54 6.40 -7.53
C SER A 31 15.30 5.94 -6.10
N THR A 32 14.76 4.73 -5.94
CA THR A 32 14.65 4.09 -4.63
C THR A 32 16.04 3.75 -4.08
N ALA A 33 16.27 4.05 -2.81
CA ALA A 33 17.52 3.65 -2.16
C ALA A 33 17.63 2.12 -2.15
N ALA A 34 18.81 1.59 -2.52
CA ALA A 34 19.05 0.16 -2.69
C ALA A 34 18.62 -0.68 -1.47
N ASN A 35 18.79 -0.17 -0.25
CA ASN A 35 18.36 -0.86 0.96
C ASN A 35 16.87 -1.10 1.04
N PHE A 36 16.03 -0.18 0.54
CA PHE A 36 14.57 -0.35 0.53
C PHE A 36 14.19 -1.40 -0.50
N ALA A 37 14.68 -1.27 -1.73
CA ALA A 37 14.37 -2.21 -2.79
C ALA A 37 14.81 -3.64 -2.43
N GLU A 38 15.98 -3.80 -1.83
CA GLU A 38 16.47 -5.11 -1.39
C GLU A 38 15.64 -5.68 -0.23
N ALA A 39 15.25 -4.84 0.74
CA ALA A 39 14.34 -5.27 1.80
C ALA A 39 13.02 -5.81 1.22
N ILE A 40 12.40 -5.08 0.28
CA ILE A 40 11.15 -5.51 -0.36
C ILE A 40 11.34 -6.83 -1.11
N ARG A 41 12.42 -7.00 -1.89
CA ARG A 41 12.69 -8.26 -2.61
C ARG A 41 12.81 -9.45 -1.69
N LEU A 42 13.54 -9.32 -0.59
CA LEU A 42 13.71 -10.39 0.39
C LEU A 42 12.40 -10.73 1.11
N LEU A 43 11.59 -9.73 1.40
CA LEU A 43 10.30 -9.90 2.08
C LEU A 43 9.26 -10.56 1.17
N THR A 44 9.18 -10.13 -0.09
CA THR A 44 8.28 -10.75 -1.07
C THR A 44 8.71 -12.18 -1.40
N ALA A 45 10.01 -12.45 -1.55
CA ALA A 45 10.52 -13.81 -1.73
C ALA A 45 10.22 -14.72 -0.54
N ALA A 46 10.31 -14.23 0.71
CA ALA A 46 9.91 -14.98 1.89
C ALA A 46 8.40 -15.28 1.89
N HIS A 47 7.57 -14.32 1.49
CA HIS A 47 6.13 -14.52 1.35
C HIS A 47 5.79 -15.57 0.28
N GLU A 48 6.40 -15.49 -0.90
CA GLU A 48 6.23 -16.44 -2.00
C GLU A 48 6.62 -17.87 -1.63
N SER A 49 7.63 -18.02 -0.78
CA SER A 49 8.03 -19.33 -0.26
C SER A 49 7.14 -19.88 0.85
N GLY A 50 6.07 -19.16 1.24
CA GLY A 50 5.20 -19.51 2.36
C GLY A 50 5.87 -19.43 3.74
N THR A 51 7.05 -18.78 3.83
CA THR A 51 7.81 -18.68 5.07
C THR A 51 7.21 -17.58 5.95
N THR A 52 6.87 -17.92 7.18
CA THR A 52 6.36 -16.95 8.17
C THR A 52 7.48 -16.24 8.92
N THR A 53 8.71 -16.77 8.86
CA THR A 53 9.87 -16.22 9.53
C THR A 53 10.77 -15.45 8.55
N LEU A 54 11.30 -14.32 9.02
CA LEU A 54 12.22 -13.52 8.24
C LEU A 54 13.60 -14.20 8.13
N SER A 55 14.17 -14.24 6.93
CA SER A 55 15.56 -14.62 6.73
C SER A 55 16.51 -13.64 7.47
N LEU A 56 17.72 -14.08 7.79
CA LEU A 56 18.72 -13.21 8.43
C LEU A 56 19.01 -11.96 7.59
N GLY A 57 19.03 -12.08 6.26
CA GLY A 57 19.17 -10.94 5.35
C GLY A 57 18.03 -9.94 5.48
N ALA A 58 16.78 -10.41 5.44
CA ALA A 58 15.59 -9.56 5.61
C ALA A 58 15.60 -8.86 6.98
N GLN A 59 15.88 -9.60 8.08
CA GLN A 59 16.00 -9.03 9.41
C GLN A 59 17.05 -7.92 9.46
N HIS A 60 18.24 -8.14 8.88
CA HIS A 60 19.31 -7.15 8.84
C HIS A 60 18.87 -5.87 8.13
N HIS A 61 18.21 -5.98 6.97
CA HIS A 61 17.73 -4.82 6.25
C HIS A 61 16.66 -4.05 7.03
N ILE A 62 15.68 -4.73 7.65
CA ILE A 62 14.64 -4.08 8.45
C ILE A 62 15.27 -3.38 9.67
N ILE A 63 16.16 -4.05 10.43
CA ILE A 63 16.85 -3.43 11.56
C ILE A 63 17.60 -2.16 11.11
N ARG A 64 18.25 -2.21 9.96
CA ARG A 64 18.93 -1.03 9.40
C ARG A 64 17.93 0.11 9.07
N LEU A 65 16.74 -0.21 8.56
CA LEU A 65 15.67 0.77 8.32
C LEU A 65 15.13 1.33 9.65
N LEU A 66 14.97 0.51 10.68
CA LEU A 66 14.50 0.91 12.02
C LEU A 66 15.48 1.83 12.76
N LYS A 67 16.76 1.94 12.34
CA LYS A 67 17.66 2.98 12.83
C LYS A 67 17.21 4.40 12.44
N ASN A 68 16.37 4.52 11.43
CA ASN A 68 15.75 5.79 11.07
C ASN A 68 14.52 6.02 11.97
N ASN A 69 14.51 7.12 12.73
CA ASN A 69 13.44 7.46 13.67
C ASN A 69 12.05 7.47 13.03
N THR A 70 11.95 7.97 11.79
CA THR A 70 10.70 7.96 11.04
C THR A 70 10.17 6.53 10.82
N MET A 71 11.02 5.64 10.35
CA MET A 71 10.62 4.25 10.10
C MET A 71 10.27 3.53 11.40
N LYS A 72 11.07 3.76 12.46
CA LYS A 72 10.80 3.21 13.79
C LYS A 72 9.44 3.69 14.34
N ALA A 73 9.16 4.97 14.23
CA ALA A 73 7.85 5.53 14.63
C ALA A 73 6.71 4.94 13.80
N THR A 74 6.87 4.79 12.47
CA THR A 74 5.89 4.13 11.61
C THR A 74 5.57 2.73 12.15
N TYR A 75 6.58 1.91 12.40
CA TYR A 75 6.41 0.55 12.91
C TYR A 75 5.75 0.53 14.29
N PHE A 76 6.15 1.43 15.19
CA PHE A 76 5.55 1.53 16.51
C PHE A 76 4.05 1.86 16.46
N PHE A 77 3.67 2.90 15.73
CA PHE A 77 2.27 3.28 15.61
C PHE A 77 1.46 2.25 14.82
N PHE A 78 2.08 1.57 13.87
CA PHE A 78 1.46 0.46 13.15
C PHE A 78 1.20 -0.73 14.10
N ALA A 79 2.18 -1.10 14.92
CA ALA A 79 2.01 -2.13 15.94
C ALA A 79 0.93 -1.74 16.96
N LYS A 80 0.94 -0.50 17.45
CA LYS A 80 -0.06 0.03 18.36
C LYS A 80 -1.49 -0.11 17.79
N GLN A 81 -1.66 0.12 16.50
CA GLN A 81 -2.96 0.05 15.85
C GLN A 81 -3.41 -1.38 15.55
N PHE A 82 -2.53 -2.22 15.03
CA PHE A 82 -2.87 -3.53 14.47
C PHE A 82 -2.42 -4.73 15.31
N ARG A 83 -1.57 -4.52 16.28
CA ARG A 83 -1.04 -5.52 17.23
C ARG A 83 -0.90 -4.92 18.63
N PRO A 84 -2.00 -4.38 19.23
CA PRO A 84 -1.93 -3.62 20.48
C PRO A 84 -1.29 -4.42 21.63
N SER A 85 -1.49 -5.73 21.70
CA SER A 85 -0.89 -6.59 22.72
C SER A 85 0.65 -6.54 22.77
N ILE A 86 1.30 -6.24 21.64
CA ILE A 86 2.76 -6.10 21.60
C ILE A 86 3.22 -4.81 22.27
N VAL A 87 2.34 -3.79 22.27
CA VAL A 87 2.68 -2.43 22.75
C VAL A 87 2.21 -2.21 24.18
N GLU A 88 1.08 -2.79 24.57
CA GLU A 88 0.41 -2.55 25.86
C GLU A 88 1.02 -3.38 27.00
N ASP A 89 1.50 -4.58 26.68
CA ASP A 89 2.02 -5.52 27.70
C ASP A 89 3.49 -5.32 28.04
N THR A 90 4.17 -4.38 27.37
CA THR A 90 5.62 -4.19 27.54
C THR A 90 5.97 -2.77 28.01
N SER A 91 6.87 -2.66 28.99
CA SER A 91 7.40 -1.36 29.45
C SER A 91 8.25 -0.66 28.36
N PHE A 92 8.77 -1.40 27.40
CA PHE A 92 9.46 -0.89 26.21
C PHE A 92 9.39 -1.90 25.06
N ILE A 93 9.50 -1.41 23.83
CA ILE A 93 9.47 -2.21 22.61
C ILE A 93 10.83 -2.19 21.93
N THR A 94 11.38 -3.38 21.69
CA THR A 94 12.65 -3.54 20.97
C THR A 94 12.44 -3.63 19.46
N ASP A 95 13.50 -3.41 18.68
CA ASP A 95 13.48 -3.64 17.23
C ASP A 95 13.16 -5.10 16.91
N ARG A 96 13.51 -6.06 17.79
CA ARG A 96 13.21 -7.48 17.65
C ARG A 96 11.72 -7.78 17.84
N ASP A 97 11.05 -7.07 18.74
CA ASP A 97 9.61 -7.23 18.96
C ASP A 97 8.84 -6.73 17.73
N LEU A 98 9.26 -5.59 17.17
CA LEU A 98 8.71 -5.06 15.92
C LEU A 98 8.93 -6.01 14.74
N LEU A 99 10.10 -6.69 14.67
CA LEU A 99 10.38 -7.69 13.64
C LEU A 99 9.47 -8.92 13.72
N LYS A 100 9.13 -9.35 14.92
CA LYS A 100 8.27 -10.53 15.15
C LYS A 100 6.78 -10.21 15.03
N ALA A 101 6.42 -8.94 15.07
CA ALA A 101 5.04 -8.48 15.09
C ALA A 101 4.29 -8.74 13.79
N PHE A 102 5.01 -8.86 12.68
CA PHE A 102 4.44 -8.81 11.34
C PHE A 102 4.97 -9.93 10.44
N THR A 103 4.12 -10.35 9.52
CA THR A 103 4.51 -11.28 8.45
C THR A 103 5.46 -10.62 7.45
N PRO A 104 6.21 -11.39 6.64
CA PRO A 104 7.07 -10.81 5.60
C PRO A 104 6.35 -9.82 4.68
N PHE A 105 5.12 -10.15 4.27
CA PHE A 105 4.37 -9.28 3.38
C PHE A 105 3.82 -8.01 4.07
N GLU A 106 3.44 -8.10 5.34
CA GLU A 106 3.08 -6.91 6.14
C GLU A 106 4.27 -5.96 6.27
N HIS A 107 5.48 -6.48 6.50
CA HIS A 107 6.69 -5.66 6.48
C HIS A 107 6.90 -4.98 5.13
N ALA A 108 6.73 -5.70 4.01
CA ALA A 108 6.84 -5.14 2.68
C ALA A 108 5.82 -4.00 2.47
N ALA A 109 4.57 -4.18 2.89
CA ALA A 109 3.52 -3.17 2.79
C ALA A 109 3.84 -1.91 3.61
N ILE A 110 4.24 -2.07 4.88
CA ILE A 110 4.60 -0.94 5.77
C ILE A 110 5.74 -0.11 5.17
N ILE A 111 6.82 -0.78 4.77
CA ILE A 111 8.02 -0.13 4.21
C ILE A 111 7.65 0.61 2.93
N SER A 112 6.91 -0.03 2.03
CA SER A 112 6.52 0.52 0.73
C SER A 112 5.65 1.77 0.88
N LEU A 113 4.57 1.67 1.66
CA LEU A 113 3.64 2.77 1.86
C LEU A 113 4.32 3.96 2.55
N CYS A 114 5.12 3.72 3.60
CA CYS A 114 5.85 4.78 4.29
C CYS A 114 6.86 5.46 3.36
N TYR A 115 7.64 4.68 2.61
CA TYR A 115 8.64 5.21 1.69
C TYR A 115 8.01 6.04 0.57
N LEU A 116 7.00 5.50 -0.11
CA LEU A 116 6.32 6.18 -1.21
C LEU A 116 5.58 7.43 -0.73
N PHE A 117 4.81 7.33 0.36
CA PHE A 117 4.11 8.48 0.94
C PHE A 117 5.09 9.64 1.20
N LYS A 118 6.21 9.35 1.86
CA LYS A 118 7.22 10.36 2.19
C LYS A 118 7.93 10.92 0.95
N THR A 119 8.21 10.07 -0.03
CA THR A 119 8.91 10.49 -1.26
C THR A 119 8.02 11.35 -2.13
N LEU A 120 6.76 10.97 -2.29
CA LEU A 120 5.81 11.67 -3.14
C LEU A 120 5.34 12.98 -2.50
N SER A 121 4.99 12.98 -1.20
CA SER A 121 4.52 14.18 -0.49
C SER A 121 5.53 15.32 -0.48
N ARG A 122 6.84 15.04 -0.46
CA ARG A 122 7.90 16.05 -0.48
C ARG A 122 8.03 16.81 -1.80
N LYS A 123 7.42 16.32 -2.86
CA LYS A 123 7.52 16.87 -4.22
C LYS A 123 6.24 17.61 -4.66
N ILE A 124 5.27 17.71 -3.76
CA ILE A 124 3.96 18.31 -3.99
C ILE A 124 3.71 19.32 -2.87
N ASP A 125 3.10 20.45 -3.19
CA ASP A 125 2.72 21.45 -2.21
C ASP A 125 1.74 20.87 -1.19
N LYS A 126 1.87 21.25 0.09
CA LYS A 126 1.13 20.66 1.20
C LYS A 126 -0.40 20.72 1.00
N GLU A 127 -0.91 21.84 0.54
CA GLU A 127 -2.35 22.04 0.30
C GLU A 127 -2.86 21.14 -0.83
N GLU A 128 -2.02 20.91 -1.85
CA GLU A 128 -2.36 20.04 -2.97
C GLU A 128 -2.21 18.57 -2.61
N TRP A 129 -1.26 18.23 -1.74
CA TRP A 129 -1.08 16.88 -1.26
C TRP A 129 -2.34 16.32 -0.58
N GLU A 130 -3.14 17.16 0.06
CA GLU A 130 -4.42 16.77 0.66
C GLU A 130 -5.39 16.13 -0.34
N TYR A 131 -5.27 16.45 -1.63
CA TYR A 131 -6.08 15.84 -2.68
C TYR A 131 -5.77 14.36 -2.93
N VAL A 132 -4.56 13.94 -2.65
CA VAL A 132 -4.13 12.54 -2.70
C VAL A 132 -4.25 11.88 -1.33
N GLN A 133 -3.88 12.58 -0.28
CA GLN A 133 -3.78 12.08 1.09
C GLN A 133 -5.14 11.67 1.67
N THR A 134 -6.17 12.50 1.50
CA THR A 134 -7.49 12.23 2.09
C THR A 134 -8.09 10.92 1.58
N PRO A 135 -8.24 10.68 0.26
CA PRO A 135 -8.76 9.41 -0.23
C PRO A 135 -7.81 8.24 0.01
N LEU A 136 -6.49 8.46 0.01
CA LEU A 136 -5.52 7.44 0.41
C LEU A 136 -5.79 6.93 1.84
N TYR A 137 -6.01 7.83 2.79
CA TYR A 137 -6.23 7.44 4.18
C TYR A 137 -7.52 6.65 4.35
N GLU A 138 -8.54 7.00 3.62
CA GLU A 138 -9.79 6.25 3.58
C GLU A 138 -9.58 4.85 3.01
N ALA A 139 -8.94 4.75 1.85
CA ALA A 139 -8.61 3.48 1.23
C ALA A 139 -7.75 2.57 2.12
N LEU A 140 -6.75 3.14 2.81
CA LEU A 140 -5.91 2.38 3.74
C LEU A 140 -6.70 1.89 4.96
N ALA A 141 -7.63 2.68 5.50
CA ALA A 141 -8.46 2.27 6.62
C ALA A 141 -9.42 1.12 6.23
N ILE A 142 -10.06 1.24 5.07
CA ILE A 142 -10.94 0.20 4.51
C ILE A 142 -10.12 -1.06 4.21
N GLY A 143 -9.01 -0.91 3.48
CA GLY A 143 -8.14 -2.03 3.10
C GLY A 143 -7.56 -2.77 4.31
N ALA A 144 -7.17 -2.05 5.37
CA ALA A 144 -6.72 -2.66 6.62
C ALA A 144 -7.85 -3.48 7.28
N SER A 145 -9.09 -2.95 7.31
CA SER A 145 -10.24 -3.67 7.86
C SER A 145 -10.54 -4.94 7.07
N VAL A 146 -10.52 -4.87 5.74
CA VAL A 146 -10.67 -6.05 4.87
C VAL A 146 -9.57 -7.07 5.16
N GLY A 147 -8.31 -6.63 5.17
CA GLY A 147 -7.17 -7.54 5.41
C GLY A 147 -7.11 -8.15 6.81
N GLN A 148 -7.73 -7.53 7.83
CA GLN A 148 -7.85 -8.09 9.17
C GLN A 148 -9.00 -9.08 9.32
N GLN A 149 -10.09 -8.88 8.60
CA GLN A 149 -11.31 -9.72 8.70
C GLN A 149 -11.31 -10.89 7.70
N ILE A 150 -10.61 -10.76 6.58
CA ILE A 150 -10.56 -11.77 5.52
C ILE A 150 -9.15 -12.38 5.49
N ASN A 151 -9.02 -13.58 6.06
CA ASN A 151 -7.73 -14.29 6.17
C ASN A 151 -7.05 -14.49 4.81
N ASP A 152 -7.82 -14.76 3.76
CA ASP A 152 -7.31 -14.94 2.39
C ASP A 152 -6.67 -13.66 1.83
N VAL A 153 -6.97 -12.50 2.39
CA VAL A 153 -6.39 -11.21 1.98
C VAL A 153 -5.16 -10.88 2.82
N GLY A 154 -5.31 -10.86 4.14
CA GLY A 154 -4.26 -10.42 5.06
C GLY A 154 -4.03 -8.90 5.05
N LEU A 155 -3.55 -8.37 6.18
CA LEU A 155 -3.40 -6.94 6.41
C LEU A 155 -2.53 -6.24 5.37
N GLY A 156 -1.39 -6.83 5.00
CA GLY A 156 -0.46 -6.24 4.03
C GLY A 156 -1.08 -6.06 2.64
N MET A 157 -1.83 -7.06 2.16
CA MET A 157 -2.48 -6.99 0.85
C MET A 157 -3.64 -6.01 0.86
N GLY A 158 -4.47 -6.01 1.90
CA GLY A 158 -5.56 -5.06 2.04
C GLY A 158 -5.08 -3.60 2.00
N LEU A 159 -3.93 -3.29 2.62
CA LEU A 159 -3.32 -1.97 2.58
C LEU A 159 -2.79 -1.61 1.19
N LEU A 160 -2.10 -2.55 0.51
CA LEU A 160 -1.44 -2.27 -0.76
C LEU A 160 -2.40 -2.19 -1.94
N SER A 161 -3.45 -3.03 -1.99
CA SER A 161 -4.28 -3.20 -3.18
C SER A 161 -4.75 -1.87 -3.79
N ARG A 162 -5.36 -1.00 -3.01
CA ARG A 162 -5.81 0.33 -3.49
C ARG A 162 -4.92 1.48 -3.05
N GLY A 163 -4.20 1.33 -1.92
CA GLY A 163 -3.31 2.37 -1.40
C GLY A 163 -2.26 2.83 -2.42
N ILE A 164 -1.68 1.91 -3.18
CA ILE A 164 -0.71 2.21 -4.23
C ILE A 164 -1.33 3.03 -5.38
N ARG A 165 -2.57 2.75 -5.76
CA ARG A 165 -3.25 3.49 -6.83
C ARG A 165 -3.50 4.95 -6.45
N TYR A 166 -3.90 5.22 -5.20
CA TYR A 166 -4.01 6.60 -4.73
C TYR A 166 -2.66 7.31 -4.68
N LEU A 167 -1.58 6.63 -4.27
CA LEU A 167 -0.24 7.21 -4.33
C LEU A 167 0.19 7.51 -5.78
N ALA A 168 -0.24 6.70 -6.74
CA ALA A 168 0.03 6.91 -8.17
C ALA A 168 -0.65 8.16 -8.76
N LEU A 169 -1.62 8.76 -8.07
CA LEU A 169 -2.20 10.05 -8.47
C LEU A 169 -1.24 11.23 -8.25
N ALA A 170 -0.23 11.07 -7.39
CA ALA A 170 0.72 12.14 -7.07
C ALA A 170 1.54 12.63 -8.29
N PRO A 171 2.10 11.78 -9.15
CA PRO A 171 2.72 12.19 -10.41
C PRO A 171 1.77 12.94 -11.34
N LEU A 172 0.51 12.51 -11.47
CA LEU A 172 -0.50 13.17 -12.30
C LEU A 172 -0.81 14.58 -11.79
N LEU A 173 -1.01 14.71 -10.47
CA LEU A 173 -1.23 16.00 -9.82
C LEU A 173 -0.06 16.96 -10.05
N ARG A 174 1.17 16.48 -9.85
CA ARG A 174 2.38 17.29 -10.03
C ARG A 174 2.58 17.75 -11.47
N GLU A 175 2.24 16.91 -12.44
CA GLU A 175 2.40 17.22 -13.87
C GLU A 175 1.45 18.30 -14.34
N ASN A 176 0.16 18.21 -13.98
CA ASN A 176 -0.83 19.17 -14.42
C ASN A 176 -1.94 19.36 -13.37
N ARG A 177 -1.76 20.36 -12.51
CA ARG A 177 -2.72 20.73 -11.44
C ARG A 177 -4.12 21.04 -11.96
N ARG A 178 -4.20 21.71 -13.12
CA ARG A 178 -5.50 22.09 -13.71
C ARG A 178 -6.25 20.86 -14.19
N ALA A 179 -5.57 20.00 -14.95
CA ALA A 179 -6.15 18.72 -15.39
C ALA A 179 -6.55 17.85 -14.20
N PHE A 180 -5.76 17.86 -13.12
CA PHE A 180 -6.10 17.08 -11.91
C PHE A 180 -7.35 17.60 -11.19
N LYS A 181 -7.58 18.93 -11.16
CA LYS A 181 -8.84 19.49 -10.64
C LYS A 181 -10.03 19.09 -11.50
N GLU A 182 -9.90 19.13 -12.83
CA GLU A 182 -10.91 18.67 -13.78
C GLU A 182 -11.23 17.20 -13.56
N TYR A 183 -10.21 16.35 -13.45
CA TYR A 183 -10.34 14.93 -13.16
C TYR A 183 -11.10 14.67 -11.85
N ARG A 184 -10.76 15.35 -10.76
CA ARG A 184 -11.47 15.21 -9.49
C ARG A 184 -12.92 15.68 -9.55
N GLN A 185 -13.22 16.72 -10.31
CA GLN A 185 -14.60 17.18 -10.51
C GLN A 185 -15.41 16.14 -11.27
N HIS A 186 -14.79 15.52 -12.28
CA HIS A 186 -15.38 14.42 -13.03
C HIS A 186 -15.65 13.22 -12.12
N LEU A 187 -14.65 12.73 -11.36
CA LEU A 187 -14.84 11.62 -10.43
C LEU A 187 -15.99 11.86 -9.44
N LYS A 188 -16.07 13.09 -8.92
CA LYS A 188 -17.15 13.46 -7.99
C LYS A 188 -18.54 13.51 -8.67
N ALA A 189 -18.61 13.94 -9.93
CA ALA A 189 -19.85 14.05 -10.67
C ALA A 189 -20.41 12.67 -11.04
N GLU A 190 -19.52 11.72 -11.38
CA GLU A 190 -19.85 10.36 -11.79
C GLU A 190 -19.85 9.35 -10.63
N ASP A 191 -19.56 9.82 -9.41
CA ASP A 191 -19.41 8.98 -8.19
C ASP A 191 -18.40 7.83 -8.37
N LEU A 192 -17.25 8.13 -8.97
CA LEU A 192 -16.21 7.16 -9.27
C LEU A 192 -14.99 7.33 -8.37
N ALA A 193 -14.36 6.24 -7.97
CA ALA A 193 -13.05 6.26 -7.30
C ALA A 193 -11.91 6.59 -8.28
N PHE A 194 -11.97 6.06 -9.50
CA PHE A 194 -11.01 6.25 -10.58
C PHE A 194 -11.69 6.14 -11.95
N ASP A 195 -11.15 6.84 -12.95
CA ASP A 195 -11.54 6.70 -14.35
C ASP A 195 -10.28 6.67 -15.24
N THR A 196 -9.88 5.46 -15.64
CA THR A 196 -8.69 5.25 -16.48
C THR A 196 -8.83 5.90 -17.86
N THR A 197 -10.03 5.94 -18.42
CA THR A 197 -10.30 6.57 -19.73
C THR A 197 -10.05 8.09 -19.66
N MET A 198 -10.52 8.72 -18.59
CA MET A 198 -10.28 10.14 -18.36
C MET A 198 -8.81 10.42 -18.03
N GLU A 199 -8.14 9.55 -17.27
CA GLU A 199 -6.70 9.64 -17.00
C GLU A 199 -5.89 9.60 -18.31
N GLU A 200 -6.14 8.62 -19.18
CA GLU A 200 -5.48 8.48 -20.48
C GLU A 200 -5.73 9.67 -21.40
N LYS A 201 -6.93 10.23 -21.38
CA LYS A 201 -7.27 11.44 -22.13
C LYS A 201 -6.49 12.67 -21.65
N LEU A 202 -6.30 12.82 -20.33
CA LEU A 202 -5.66 14.00 -19.74
C LEU A 202 -4.12 13.89 -19.73
N TRP A 203 -3.57 12.69 -19.49
CA TRP A 203 -2.14 12.49 -19.29
C TRP A 203 -1.50 11.46 -20.23
N GLN A 204 -2.25 10.82 -21.12
CA GLN A 204 -1.81 9.75 -22.02
C GLN A 204 -1.29 8.49 -21.27
N CYS A 205 -1.58 8.38 -20.00
CA CYS A 205 -1.29 7.21 -19.18
C CYS A 205 -2.31 7.12 -18.04
N SER A 206 -2.40 5.95 -17.41
CA SER A 206 -3.30 5.71 -16.27
C SER A 206 -2.58 5.64 -14.94
N SER A 207 -3.33 5.85 -13.84
CA SER A 207 -2.84 5.61 -12.48
C SER A 207 -2.41 4.15 -12.25
N ILE A 208 -2.99 3.19 -12.98
CA ILE A 208 -2.60 1.77 -12.92
C ILE A 208 -1.17 1.59 -13.45
N GLN A 209 -0.83 2.19 -14.58
CA GLN A 209 0.52 2.14 -15.16
C GLN A 209 1.55 2.78 -14.21
N ILE A 210 1.23 3.94 -13.65
CA ILE A 210 2.09 4.61 -12.67
C ILE A 210 2.27 3.75 -11.42
N ALA A 211 1.19 3.16 -10.88
CA ALA A 211 1.25 2.30 -9.71
C ALA A 211 2.14 1.06 -9.95
N ALA A 212 2.03 0.43 -11.12
CA ALA A 212 2.89 -0.70 -11.48
C ALA A 212 4.38 -0.29 -11.54
N ILE A 213 4.69 0.88 -12.08
CA ILE A 213 6.05 1.44 -12.10
C ILE A 213 6.54 1.74 -10.67
N LEU A 214 5.70 2.30 -9.81
CA LEU A 214 6.01 2.52 -8.40
C LEU A 214 6.38 1.21 -7.71
N LEU A 215 5.58 0.17 -7.88
CA LEU A 215 5.80 -1.15 -7.28
C LEU A 215 7.11 -1.78 -7.76
N GLU A 216 7.36 -1.81 -9.06
CA GLU A 216 8.59 -2.32 -9.63
C GLU A 216 9.82 -1.53 -9.11
N HIS A 217 9.71 -0.21 -9.08
CA HIS A 217 10.78 0.68 -8.66
C HIS A 217 11.17 0.50 -7.19
N ILE A 218 10.21 0.23 -6.30
CA ILE A 218 10.49 -0.04 -4.88
C ILE A 218 10.91 -1.48 -4.60
N GLY A 219 10.93 -2.35 -5.61
CA GLY A 219 11.52 -3.69 -5.52
C GLY A 219 10.54 -4.86 -5.52
N PHE A 220 9.26 -4.66 -5.80
CA PHE A 220 8.34 -5.78 -6.02
C PHE A 220 8.71 -6.57 -7.28
N HIS A 221 8.49 -7.88 -7.24
CA HIS A 221 8.74 -8.77 -8.36
C HIS A 221 7.76 -8.52 -9.51
N ARG A 222 8.20 -8.83 -10.72
CA ARG A 222 7.37 -8.67 -11.92
C ARG A 222 6.01 -9.37 -11.82
N ASN A 223 5.99 -10.58 -11.24
CA ASN A 223 4.72 -11.30 -11.06
C ASN A 223 3.72 -10.51 -10.23
N PHE A 224 4.15 -9.94 -9.08
CA PHE A 224 3.30 -9.07 -8.27
C PHE A 224 2.73 -7.90 -9.08
N CYS A 225 3.57 -7.22 -9.86
CA CYS A 225 3.13 -6.09 -10.69
C CYS A 225 2.11 -6.53 -11.77
N LEU A 226 2.30 -7.70 -12.38
CA LEU A 226 1.36 -8.25 -13.37
C LEU A 226 0.00 -8.60 -12.73
N GLN A 227 0.01 -9.25 -11.56
CA GLN A 227 -1.21 -9.55 -10.80
C GLN A 227 -1.94 -8.25 -10.36
N TYR A 228 -1.16 -7.22 -9.96
CA TYR A 228 -1.72 -5.91 -9.64
C TYR A 228 -2.43 -5.28 -10.84
N ILE A 229 -1.78 -5.23 -12.02
CA ILE A 229 -2.37 -4.68 -13.23
C ILE A 229 -3.65 -5.43 -13.58
N ALA A 230 -3.58 -6.77 -13.64
CA ALA A 230 -4.73 -7.62 -13.97
C ALA A 230 -5.90 -7.43 -12.99
N THR A 231 -5.62 -7.21 -11.70
CA THR A 231 -6.63 -6.92 -10.69
C THR A 231 -7.27 -5.55 -10.92
N ALA A 232 -6.45 -4.52 -11.08
CA ALA A 232 -6.92 -3.15 -11.24
C ALA A 232 -7.66 -2.89 -12.56
N THR A 233 -7.40 -3.72 -13.59
CA THR A 233 -8.13 -3.71 -14.87
C THR A 233 -9.24 -4.76 -14.94
N GLN A 234 -9.42 -5.58 -13.89
CA GLN A 234 -10.33 -6.73 -13.86
C GLN A 234 -10.14 -7.69 -15.04
N ASP A 235 -8.88 -7.83 -15.48
CA ASP A 235 -8.53 -8.66 -16.65
C ASP A 235 -8.65 -10.15 -16.31
N MET A 236 -9.68 -10.80 -16.89
CA MET A 236 -9.96 -12.22 -16.73
C MET A 236 -9.05 -13.12 -17.58
N SER A 237 -8.28 -12.57 -18.52
CA SER A 237 -7.35 -13.35 -19.34
C SER A 237 -6.09 -13.76 -18.55
N VAL A 238 -5.78 -13.03 -17.47
CA VAL A 238 -4.69 -13.35 -16.55
C VAL A 238 -5.22 -14.22 -15.42
N THR A 239 -4.74 -15.46 -15.34
CA THR A 239 -5.08 -16.35 -14.22
C THR A 239 -4.49 -15.81 -12.93
N PRO A 240 -5.32 -15.54 -11.90
CA PRO A 240 -4.82 -15.06 -10.62
C PRO A 240 -4.08 -16.18 -9.88
N ASP A 241 -2.89 -15.90 -9.36
CA ASP A 241 -2.19 -16.83 -8.49
C ASP A 241 -2.71 -16.74 -7.03
N GLU A 242 -2.48 -17.81 -6.26
CA GLU A 242 -2.93 -17.91 -4.85
C GLU A 242 -2.15 -16.96 -3.93
N THR A 243 -0.96 -16.53 -4.31
CA THR A 243 -0.08 -15.72 -3.44
C THR A 243 -0.45 -14.25 -3.47
N TYR A 244 -0.73 -13.72 -4.65
CA TYR A 244 -0.98 -12.30 -4.87
C TYR A 244 -2.30 -12.02 -5.58
N GLY A 245 -2.57 -12.73 -6.68
CA GLY A 245 -3.69 -12.46 -7.54
C GLY A 245 -5.04 -12.64 -6.85
N ILE A 246 -5.28 -13.78 -6.23
CA ILE A 246 -6.52 -14.05 -5.49
C ILE A 246 -6.70 -13.06 -4.32
N PRO A 247 -5.71 -12.88 -3.41
CA PRO A 247 -5.84 -11.90 -2.33
C PRO A 247 -6.13 -10.47 -2.79
N MET A 248 -5.45 -10.00 -3.85
CA MET A 248 -5.69 -8.66 -4.40
C MET A 248 -7.10 -8.51 -4.96
N ARG A 249 -7.55 -9.50 -5.75
CA ARG A 249 -8.89 -9.47 -6.37
C ARG A 249 -9.99 -9.51 -5.34
N ILE A 250 -9.82 -10.30 -4.26
CA ILE A 250 -10.76 -10.28 -3.12
C ILE A 250 -10.80 -8.90 -2.47
N ALA A 251 -9.62 -8.34 -2.16
CA ALA A 251 -9.53 -7.03 -1.53
C ALA A 251 -10.20 -5.95 -2.38
N GLU A 252 -9.91 -5.92 -3.67
CA GLU A 252 -10.45 -4.92 -4.60
C GLU A 252 -11.96 -5.05 -4.78
N ALA A 253 -12.48 -6.28 -4.91
CA ALA A 253 -13.92 -6.53 -5.03
C ALA A 253 -14.70 -6.09 -3.78
N LEU A 254 -14.12 -6.31 -2.58
CA LEU A 254 -14.74 -5.86 -1.33
C LEU A 254 -14.66 -4.35 -1.13
N LEU A 255 -13.55 -3.74 -1.56
CA LEU A 255 -13.37 -2.29 -1.55
C LEU A 255 -14.36 -1.61 -2.51
N ASP A 256 -14.49 -2.11 -3.74
CA ASP A 256 -15.45 -1.59 -4.71
C ASP A 256 -16.88 -1.66 -4.17
N ALA A 257 -17.32 -2.85 -3.77
CA ALA A 257 -18.67 -3.05 -3.27
C ALA A 257 -19.00 -2.16 -2.05
N TYR A 258 -18.06 -1.99 -1.11
CA TYR A 258 -18.30 -1.13 0.04
C TYR A 258 -18.30 0.37 -0.33
N MET A 259 -17.46 0.79 -1.26
CA MET A 259 -17.41 2.20 -1.68
C MET A 259 -18.60 2.59 -2.55
N GLU A 260 -19.15 1.67 -3.35
CA GLU A 260 -20.33 1.91 -4.20
C GLU A 260 -21.62 1.87 -3.39
N ASP A 261 -21.85 0.80 -2.62
CA ASP A 261 -23.14 0.50 -2.00
C ASP A 261 -23.15 0.62 -0.46
N ASN A 262 -22.00 0.81 0.17
CA ASN A 262 -21.80 0.67 1.63
C ASN A 262 -22.20 -0.73 2.14
N GLU A 263 -22.21 -1.72 1.27
CA GLU A 263 -22.62 -3.09 1.58
C GLU A 263 -21.52 -4.09 1.23
N ILE A 264 -21.51 -5.22 1.94
CA ILE A 264 -20.63 -6.34 1.64
C ILE A 264 -21.47 -7.44 0.98
N PRO A 265 -21.13 -7.87 -0.25
CA PRO A 265 -21.90 -8.85 -0.99
C PRO A 265 -21.85 -10.23 -0.31
N THR A 266 -22.83 -11.09 -0.61
CA THR A 266 -22.84 -12.48 -0.13
C THR A 266 -21.81 -13.36 -0.86
N SER A 267 -21.53 -13.03 -2.12
CA SER A 267 -20.54 -13.72 -2.97
C SER A 267 -19.76 -12.70 -3.79
N LEU A 268 -18.51 -13.03 -4.09
CA LEU A 268 -17.65 -12.16 -4.86
C LEU A 268 -17.86 -12.35 -6.38
N PRO A 269 -17.56 -11.32 -7.19
CA PRO A 269 -17.68 -11.38 -8.64
C PRO A 269 -16.80 -12.47 -9.27
N ALA A 270 -17.22 -12.99 -10.43
CA ALA A 270 -16.50 -14.07 -11.14
C ALA A 270 -15.04 -13.69 -11.51
N TRP A 271 -14.77 -12.40 -11.73
CA TRP A 271 -13.43 -11.94 -12.09
C TRP A 271 -12.39 -12.12 -10.97
N VAL A 272 -12.84 -12.35 -9.72
CA VAL A 272 -11.95 -12.72 -8.60
C VAL A 272 -11.22 -14.05 -8.90
N GLY A 273 -11.83 -14.94 -9.68
CA GLY A 273 -11.23 -16.22 -10.06
C GLY A 273 -11.34 -17.32 -9.00
N LYS A 274 -11.95 -17.03 -7.86
CA LYS A 274 -12.23 -17.98 -6.76
C LYS A 274 -13.64 -17.71 -6.25
N GLN A 275 -14.44 -18.75 -6.12
CA GLN A 275 -15.75 -18.63 -5.48
C GLN A 275 -15.55 -18.50 -3.97
N ILE A 276 -16.02 -17.40 -3.41
CA ILE A 276 -15.96 -17.11 -1.98
C ILE A 276 -17.34 -16.66 -1.54
N ASP A 277 -17.93 -17.43 -0.65
CA ASP A 277 -19.21 -17.11 -0.03
C ASP A 277 -18.94 -16.52 1.36
N LEU A 278 -19.37 -15.28 1.56
CA LEU A 278 -19.20 -14.57 2.82
C LEU A 278 -20.39 -14.85 3.73
N SER A 279 -20.18 -15.52 4.85
CA SER A 279 -21.22 -15.76 5.83
C SER A 279 -21.77 -14.43 6.38
N ALA A 280 -23.02 -14.46 6.89
CA ALA A 280 -23.63 -13.28 7.50
C ALA A 280 -22.79 -12.72 8.67
N GLU A 281 -22.13 -13.60 9.43
CA GLU A 281 -21.24 -13.23 10.52
C GLU A 281 -20.00 -12.48 10.02
N VAL A 282 -19.30 -13.02 9.01
CA VAL A 282 -18.11 -12.37 8.41
C VAL A 282 -18.48 -11.00 7.84
N ARG A 283 -19.59 -10.91 7.11
CA ARG A 283 -20.10 -9.63 6.57
C ARG A 283 -20.42 -8.64 7.68
N GLY A 284 -21.12 -9.05 8.72
CA GLY A 284 -21.45 -8.21 9.88
C GLY A 284 -20.18 -7.68 10.59
N ASN A 285 -19.20 -8.55 10.82
CA ASN A 285 -17.94 -8.18 11.44
C ASN A 285 -17.14 -7.21 10.56
N LEU A 286 -17.13 -7.43 9.25
CA LEU A 286 -16.44 -6.55 8.30
C LEU A 286 -17.08 -5.16 8.27
N VAL A 287 -18.42 -5.06 8.16
CA VAL A 287 -19.14 -3.78 8.20
C VAL A 287 -18.89 -3.03 9.51
N ALA A 288 -18.92 -3.72 10.65
CA ALA A 288 -18.63 -3.12 11.95
C ALA A 288 -17.18 -2.61 12.03
N SER A 289 -16.21 -3.39 11.52
CA SER A 289 -14.80 -3.00 11.44
C SER A 289 -14.59 -1.78 10.55
N LEU A 290 -15.21 -1.76 9.37
CA LEU A 290 -15.17 -0.65 8.43
C LEU A 290 -15.74 0.64 9.03
N SER A 291 -16.92 0.56 9.62
CA SER A 291 -17.57 1.71 10.26
C SER A 291 -16.70 2.28 11.39
N LYS A 292 -16.10 1.41 12.22
CA LYS A 292 -15.16 1.81 13.27
C LYS A 292 -13.91 2.46 12.71
N ALA A 293 -13.30 1.86 11.68
CA ALA A 293 -12.08 2.36 11.07
C ALA A 293 -12.29 3.73 10.42
N LEU A 294 -13.44 3.96 9.77
CA LEU A 294 -13.76 5.23 9.13
C LEU A 294 -14.10 6.33 10.15
N ALA A 295 -14.69 5.98 11.28
CA ALA A 295 -14.98 6.90 12.38
C ALA A 295 -13.72 7.33 13.16
N ASP A 296 -12.65 6.54 13.13
CA ASP A 296 -11.42 6.83 13.85
C ASP A 296 -10.63 7.96 13.17
N LYS A 297 -10.49 9.08 13.87
CA LYS A 297 -9.69 10.23 13.39
C LYS A 297 -8.19 9.92 13.31
N ASN A 298 -7.71 8.94 14.06
CA ASN A 298 -6.31 8.52 14.11
C ASN A 298 -6.03 7.28 13.24
N ARG A 299 -6.99 6.88 12.41
CA ARG A 299 -6.95 5.66 11.60
C ARG A 299 -5.66 5.40 10.81
N ILE A 300 -4.90 6.45 10.51
CA ILE A 300 -3.62 6.38 9.77
C ILE A 300 -2.50 7.10 10.54
N GLU A 301 -2.55 7.04 11.89
CA GLU A 301 -1.55 7.68 12.74
C GLU A 301 -0.13 7.19 12.42
N TRP A 302 0.01 5.89 12.12
CA TRP A 302 1.28 5.27 11.78
C TRP A 302 1.97 5.89 10.55
N LEU A 303 1.20 6.25 9.52
CA LEU A 303 1.74 6.86 8.32
C LEU A 303 2.00 8.36 8.53
N ASN A 304 1.09 9.06 9.20
CA ASN A 304 1.20 10.47 9.51
C ASN A 304 2.40 10.79 10.40
N LYS A 305 2.49 10.14 11.55
CA LYS A 305 3.59 10.36 12.51
C LYS A 305 4.91 9.79 12.01
N GLY A 306 4.87 8.70 11.25
CA GLY A 306 6.05 8.18 10.58
C GLY A 306 6.59 9.11 9.47
N SER A 307 5.75 9.91 8.82
CA SER A 307 6.16 10.81 7.75
C SER A 307 6.54 12.22 8.20
N SER A 308 6.01 12.70 9.33
CA SER A 308 6.39 13.99 9.91
C SER A 308 7.80 13.93 10.50
N SER A 309 8.53 15.06 10.48
CA SER A 309 9.70 15.22 11.32
C SER A 309 9.22 15.13 12.76
N ILE A 310 9.60 14.05 13.46
CA ILE A 310 9.15 13.79 14.82
C ILE A 310 9.67 14.92 15.68
N ASP A 311 8.77 15.66 16.31
CA ASP A 311 9.10 16.49 17.43
C ASP A 311 9.59 15.54 18.56
N PRO A 312 10.83 15.66 19.03
CA PRO A 312 11.38 14.77 20.06
C PRO A 312 10.53 14.71 21.34
N ILE A 313 9.70 15.73 21.57
CA ILE A 313 8.82 15.85 22.75
C ILE A 313 7.54 15.00 22.61
N SER A 314 7.09 14.72 21.39
CA SER A 314 5.84 13.97 21.15
C SER A 314 6.03 12.48 20.89
N THR A 315 7.26 12.01 20.77
CA THR A 315 7.56 10.60 20.58
C THR A 315 7.58 9.92 21.94
N PRO A 316 6.83 8.82 22.18
CA PRO A 316 7.04 8.01 23.37
C PRO A 316 8.54 7.66 23.46
N GLN A 317 9.13 7.81 24.62
CA GLN A 317 10.52 7.37 24.81
C GLN A 317 10.53 5.84 24.64
N LEU A 318 10.87 5.40 23.43
CA LEU A 318 10.98 3.98 23.07
C LEU A 318 12.14 3.29 23.80
N PHE A 319 13.01 4.10 24.43
CA PHE A 319 14.10 3.63 25.29
C PHE A 319 14.33 4.65 26.42
N SER A 320 14.54 4.16 27.64
CA SER A 320 15.00 5.02 28.72
C SER A 320 16.43 5.58 28.44
N GLU A 321 16.80 6.68 29.06
CA GLU A 321 18.14 7.23 28.91
C GLU A 321 19.21 6.23 29.39
N GLU A 322 18.90 5.42 30.40
CA GLU A 322 19.80 4.37 30.93
C GLU A 322 20.03 3.27 29.89
N GLU A 323 19.01 2.86 29.13
CA GLU A 323 19.18 1.86 28.08
C GLU A 323 19.94 2.40 26.86
N ARG A 324 19.80 3.69 26.54
CA ARG A 324 20.63 4.36 25.53
C ARG A 324 22.09 4.38 25.95
N THR A 325 22.35 4.64 27.23
CA THR A 325 23.70 4.69 27.81
C THR A 325 24.28 3.28 27.88
N ALA A 326 23.51 2.28 28.28
CA ALA A 326 23.95 0.88 28.34
C ALA A 326 24.24 0.33 26.93
N ALA A 327 23.40 0.65 25.92
CA ALA A 327 23.64 0.27 24.54
C ALA A 327 24.86 0.97 23.92
N ALA A 328 25.14 2.22 24.31
CA ALA A 328 26.30 2.98 23.85
C ALA A 328 27.61 2.51 24.54
N SER A 329 27.54 2.00 25.78
CA SER A 329 28.69 1.51 26.54
C SER A 329 29.02 0.02 26.29
N GLY A 330 28.24 -0.68 25.46
CA GLY A 330 28.48 -2.11 25.17
C GLY A 330 28.17 -3.07 26.31
N SER A 331 27.65 -2.56 27.45
CA SER A 331 27.25 -3.36 28.60
C SER A 331 25.78 -3.74 28.50
N ALA A 332 25.47 -4.83 27.76
CA ALA A 332 24.14 -5.43 27.80
C ALA A 332 23.86 -5.98 29.20
N PRO A 333 22.70 -5.72 29.83
CA PRO A 333 22.35 -6.37 31.07
C PRO A 333 22.27 -7.89 30.84
N ARG A 334 23.08 -8.64 31.56
CA ARG A 334 22.95 -10.10 31.64
C ARG A 334 21.73 -10.41 32.49
N SER A 335 20.68 -10.94 31.85
CA SER A 335 19.58 -11.62 32.53
C SER A 335 19.74 -13.11 32.41
#